data_646bbfb2fe879dedcfa3e18ac9cfae84
#
_entry.id   646bbfb2fe879dedcfa3e18ac9cfae84
#
_cell.length_a   1.000
_cell.length_b   1.000
_cell.length_c   1.000
_cell.angle_alpha   90.00
_cell.angle_beta   90.00
_cell.angle_gamma   90.00
#
_symmetry.space_group_name_H-M   'P 1'
#
loop_
_entity.id
_entity.type
_entity.pdbx_description
1 polymer ?
#
loop_
_entity_poly.entity_id
_entity_poly.type
_entity_poly.pdbx_seq_one_letter_code
_entity_poly.pdbx_strand_id
1 'polypeptide(L)'
;FNRLRDRYMNTRNEAIKFKWLQAGNKRKILLGESKDSIVKTLLDKLQDKRYICFCTNIKQALKLGGKHAVHSKNNKSFDVLESFNGKEINHLFAIKMLQEGQNLVDIQAGIIIQLDGEERTFVQRFGRSMRAEDPVQFIFYYKGTRDEEYLENALQDIDKQYITVIEDLNN
;
A
#
# COMPACT_ATOMS: atom_id res chain seq x y z
N PHE A 1 -4.79 14.39 16.58
CA PHE A 1 -5.74 13.65 15.74
C PHE A 1 -7.02 13.30 16.52
N ASN A 2 -6.93 12.60 17.66
CA ASN A 2 -8.08 12.20 18.46
C ASN A 2 -8.91 13.39 18.95
N ARG A 3 -8.29 14.47 19.46
CA ARG A 3 -9.00 15.70 19.84
C ARG A 3 -9.88 16.28 18.74
N LEU A 4 -9.44 16.26 17.48
CA LEU A 4 -10.22 16.75 16.34
C LEU A 4 -11.39 15.82 16.04
N ARG A 5 -11.20 14.50 16.14
CA ARG A 5 -12.27 13.50 16.00
C ARG A 5 -13.37 13.73 17.03
N ASP A 6 -12.98 13.78 18.31
CA ASP A 6 -13.92 13.90 19.42
C ASP A 6 -14.69 15.24 19.34
N ARG A 7 -13.99 16.32 18.94
CA ARG A 7 -14.63 17.61 18.72
C ARG A 7 -15.61 17.57 17.54
N TYR A 8 -15.29 16.88 16.45
CA TYR A 8 -16.23 16.68 15.33
C TYR A 8 -17.44 15.85 15.77
N MET A 9 -17.23 14.76 16.49
CA MET A 9 -18.31 13.88 16.93
C MET A 9 -19.32 14.64 17.82
N ASN A 10 -18.83 15.58 18.62
CA ASN A 10 -19.69 16.40 19.52
C ASN A 10 -20.39 17.57 18.79
N THR A 11 -19.75 18.16 17.79
CA THR A 11 -20.26 19.39 17.15
C THR A 11 -20.84 19.19 15.77
N ARG A 12 -20.50 18.07 15.10
CA ARG A 12 -20.83 17.78 13.69
C ARG A 12 -20.41 18.90 12.72
N ASN A 13 -19.43 19.71 13.08
CA ASN A 13 -18.98 20.86 12.30
C ASN A 13 -18.07 20.40 11.13
N GLU A 14 -18.47 20.73 9.89
CA GLU A 14 -17.78 20.31 8.68
C GLU A 14 -16.33 20.87 8.58
N ALA A 15 -16.06 22.06 9.07
CA ALA A 15 -14.70 22.60 9.10
C ALA A 15 -13.79 21.80 10.04
N ILE A 16 -14.32 21.29 11.16
CA ILE A 16 -13.58 20.41 12.08
C ILE A 16 -13.37 19.05 11.43
N LYS A 17 -14.37 18.50 10.75
CA LYS A 17 -14.26 17.27 9.97
C LYS A 17 -13.12 17.36 8.95
N PHE A 18 -13.10 18.43 8.17
CA PHE A 18 -12.04 18.66 7.18
C PHE A 18 -10.64 18.68 7.81
N LYS A 19 -10.45 19.41 8.92
CA LYS A 19 -9.19 19.43 9.67
C LYS A 19 -8.80 18.06 10.22
N TRP A 20 -9.78 17.30 10.70
CA TRP A 20 -9.56 15.94 11.18
C TRP A 20 -9.10 14.99 10.05
N LEU A 21 -9.78 15.03 8.90
CA LEU A 21 -9.39 14.25 7.71
C LEU A 21 -7.99 14.63 7.21
N GLN A 22 -7.67 15.92 7.15
CA GLN A 22 -6.32 16.38 6.79
C GLN A 22 -5.26 15.88 7.77
N ALA A 23 -5.53 15.91 9.08
CA ALA A 23 -4.62 15.40 10.10
C ALA A 23 -4.43 13.87 9.96
N GLY A 24 -5.49 13.13 9.63
CA GLY A 24 -5.43 11.70 9.33
C GLY A 24 -4.55 11.39 8.13
N ASN A 25 -4.73 12.13 7.05
CA ASN A 25 -3.91 11.95 5.84
C ASN A 25 -2.43 12.30 6.08
N LYS A 26 -2.13 13.40 6.79
CA LYS A 26 -0.75 13.75 7.19
C LYS A 26 -0.10 12.65 8.03
N ARG A 27 -0.84 12.09 9.01
CA ARG A 27 -0.36 10.98 9.83
C ARG A 27 -0.05 9.75 8.98
N LYS A 28 -0.95 9.37 8.08
CA LYS A 28 -0.78 8.24 7.16
C LYS A 28 0.49 8.39 6.31
N ILE A 29 0.69 9.56 5.72
CA ILE A 29 1.89 9.86 4.92
C ILE A 29 3.15 9.74 5.76
N LEU A 30 3.17 10.33 6.96
CA LEU A 30 4.32 10.28 7.86
C LEU A 30 4.68 8.84 8.25
N LEU A 31 3.69 8.04 8.64
CA LEU A 31 3.88 6.63 9.00
C LEU A 31 4.33 5.79 7.79
N GLY A 32 3.82 6.07 6.60
CA GLY A 32 4.26 5.39 5.38
C GLY A 32 5.69 5.74 5.01
N GLU A 33 6.06 7.03 5.02
CA GLU A 33 7.42 7.48 4.70
C GLU A 33 8.46 7.01 5.75
N SER A 34 8.08 6.84 7.01
CA SER A 34 8.98 6.31 8.05
C SER A 34 9.35 4.84 7.85
N LYS A 35 8.61 4.10 7.02
CA LYS A 35 8.89 2.71 6.65
C LYS A 35 9.82 2.57 5.43
N ASP A 36 10.24 3.68 4.79
CA ASP A 36 11.02 3.65 3.54
C ASP A 36 12.30 2.81 3.64
N SER A 37 12.98 2.82 4.79
CA SER A 37 14.23 2.06 4.97
C SER A 37 13.97 0.55 4.90
N ILE A 38 13.01 0.06 5.69
CA ILE A 38 12.68 -1.36 5.73
C ILE A 38 12.03 -1.83 4.41
N VAL A 39 11.24 -0.95 3.77
CA VAL A 39 10.70 -1.22 2.44
C VAL A 39 11.81 -1.41 1.42
N LYS A 40 12.83 -0.56 1.41
CA LYS A 40 14.00 -0.71 0.52
C LYS A 40 14.71 -2.05 0.73
N THR A 41 14.95 -2.43 2.00
CA THR A 41 15.53 -3.74 2.32
C THR A 41 14.71 -4.90 1.73
N LEU A 42 13.38 -4.83 1.81
CA LEU A 42 12.51 -5.82 1.17
C LEU A 42 12.62 -5.79 -0.36
N LEU A 43 12.59 -4.60 -0.96
CA LEU A 43 12.70 -4.44 -2.42
C LEU A 43 14.02 -5.01 -2.95
N ASP A 44 15.13 -4.82 -2.22
CA ASP A 44 16.44 -5.38 -2.56
C ASP A 44 16.44 -6.92 -2.54
N LYS A 45 15.66 -7.54 -1.63
CA LYS A 45 15.47 -9.00 -1.60
C LYS A 45 14.54 -9.53 -2.71
N LEU A 46 13.71 -8.67 -3.28
CA LEU A 46 12.72 -9.02 -4.30
C LEU A 46 13.13 -8.60 -5.72
N GLN A 47 14.40 -8.28 -5.97
CA GLN A 47 14.85 -7.76 -7.27
C GLN A 47 14.52 -8.68 -8.44
N ASP A 48 14.57 -9.99 -8.22
CA ASP A 48 14.27 -11.00 -9.23
C ASP A 48 12.77 -11.33 -9.37
N LYS A 49 11.94 -10.73 -8.52
CA LYS A 49 10.50 -10.98 -8.50
C LYS A 49 9.74 -9.88 -9.25
N ARG A 50 8.61 -10.27 -9.79
CA ARG A 50 7.67 -9.34 -10.39
C ARG A 50 6.71 -8.83 -9.32
N TYR A 51 6.77 -7.53 -8.99
CA TYR A 51 5.99 -7.00 -7.87
C TYR A 51 5.33 -5.65 -8.14
N ILE A 52 4.32 -5.37 -7.32
CA ILE A 52 3.69 -4.05 -7.20
C ILE A 52 3.87 -3.54 -5.77
N CYS A 53 4.37 -2.32 -5.65
CA CYS A 53 4.50 -1.62 -4.37
C CYS A 53 3.49 -0.47 -4.28
N PHE A 54 2.57 -0.55 -3.33
CA PHE A 54 1.57 0.48 -3.07
C PHE A 54 2.09 1.50 -2.07
N CYS A 55 2.35 2.70 -2.58
CA CYS A 55 2.90 3.83 -1.86
C CYS A 55 1.81 4.73 -1.28
N THR A 56 2.14 5.49 -0.23
CA THR A 56 1.19 6.39 0.44
C THR A 56 0.93 7.69 -0.32
N ASN A 57 1.91 8.13 -1.11
CA ASN A 57 1.84 9.37 -1.88
C ASN A 57 2.78 9.35 -3.09
N ILE A 58 2.60 10.33 -3.98
CA ILE A 58 3.39 10.47 -5.21
C ILE A 58 4.88 10.59 -4.93
N LYS A 59 5.27 11.38 -3.91
CA LYS A 59 6.67 11.59 -3.54
C LYS A 59 7.37 10.28 -3.16
N GLN A 60 6.69 9.43 -2.37
CA GLN A 60 7.19 8.10 -2.00
C GLN A 60 7.30 7.18 -3.22
N ALA A 61 6.28 7.15 -4.08
CA ALA A 61 6.30 6.35 -5.30
C ALA A 61 7.47 6.74 -6.23
N LEU A 62 7.71 8.04 -6.42
CA LEU A 62 8.83 8.54 -7.21
C LEU A 62 10.19 8.24 -6.54
N LYS A 63 10.26 8.36 -5.21
CA LYS A 63 11.50 8.09 -4.45
C LYS A 63 11.92 6.62 -4.52
N LEU A 64 10.95 5.69 -4.42
CA LEU A 64 11.21 4.26 -4.42
C LEU A 64 11.27 3.66 -5.82
N GLY A 65 10.40 4.11 -6.73
CA GLY A 65 10.20 3.52 -8.05
C GLY A 65 10.76 4.31 -9.23
N GLY A 66 11.09 5.59 -9.03
CA GLY A 66 11.60 6.44 -10.10
C GLY A 66 10.68 6.46 -11.32
N LYS A 67 11.21 6.04 -12.47
CA LYS A 67 10.48 5.96 -13.75
C LYS A 67 9.35 4.90 -13.77
N HIS A 68 9.36 3.95 -12.85
CA HIS A 68 8.33 2.92 -12.71
C HIS A 68 7.16 3.35 -11.78
N ALA A 69 7.12 4.62 -11.40
CA ALA A 69 6.04 5.18 -10.58
C ALA A 69 4.82 5.55 -11.44
N VAL A 70 3.66 5.05 -11.03
CA VAL A 70 2.35 5.31 -11.66
C VAL A 70 1.49 6.16 -10.75
N HIS A 71 1.00 7.29 -11.26
CA HIS A 71 0.12 8.18 -10.53
C HIS A 71 -0.65 9.12 -11.47
N SER A 72 -1.77 9.69 -10.99
CA SER A 72 -2.70 10.49 -11.79
C SER A 72 -2.11 11.76 -12.43
N LYS A 73 -0.97 12.25 -11.94
CA LYS A 73 -0.28 13.44 -12.48
C LYS A 73 0.81 13.10 -13.50
N ASN A 74 0.99 11.82 -13.82
CA ASN A 74 2.01 11.38 -14.77
C ASN A 74 1.34 10.92 -16.08
N ASN A 75 1.51 11.67 -17.15
CA ASN A 75 0.96 11.33 -18.46
C ASN A 75 1.54 10.03 -19.04
N LYS A 76 2.71 9.59 -18.57
CA LYS A 76 3.36 8.33 -18.95
C LYS A 76 2.93 7.13 -18.10
N SER A 77 1.99 7.32 -17.17
CA SER A 77 1.52 6.22 -16.32
C SER A 77 0.93 5.07 -17.12
N PHE A 78 0.28 5.37 -18.24
CA PHE A 78 -0.27 4.35 -19.14
C PHE A 78 0.86 3.53 -19.79
N ASP A 79 1.89 4.17 -20.33
CA ASP A 79 3.04 3.51 -20.98
C ASP A 79 3.77 2.60 -19.98
N VAL A 80 3.94 3.06 -18.73
CA VAL A 80 4.55 2.27 -17.64
C VAL A 80 3.71 1.02 -17.33
N LEU A 81 2.38 1.14 -17.32
CA LEU A 81 1.48 0.01 -17.09
C LEU A 81 1.50 -0.98 -18.28
N GLU A 82 1.56 -0.48 -19.52
CA GLU A 82 1.71 -1.33 -20.70
C GLU A 82 3.04 -2.09 -20.66
N SER A 83 4.16 -1.41 -20.39
CA SER A 83 5.48 -2.04 -20.25
C SER A 83 5.51 -3.07 -19.10
N PHE A 84 4.79 -2.80 -17.98
CA PHE A 84 4.64 -3.77 -16.92
C PHE A 84 3.82 -4.97 -17.40
N ASN A 85 2.67 -4.80 -18.04
CA ASN A 85 1.86 -5.90 -18.55
C ASN A 85 2.56 -6.68 -19.68
N GLY A 86 3.32 -6.00 -20.51
CA GLY A 86 4.17 -6.60 -21.54
C GLY A 86 5.41 -7.32 -21.01
N LYS A 87 5.63 -7.34 -19.68
CA LYS A 87 6.79 -7.95 -19.01
C LYS A 87 8.15 -7.32 -19.39
N GLU A 88 8.13 -6.09 -19.92
CA GLU A 88 9.35 -5.30 -20.17
C GLU A 88 9.98 -4.78 -18.90
N ILE A 89 9.14 -4.53 -17.86
CA ILE A 89 9.55 -4.17 -16.51
C ILE A 89 8.89 -5.08 -15.49
N ASN A 90 9.60 -5.39 -14.41
CA ASN A 90 9.14 -6.30 -13.35
C ASN A 90 8.63 -5.59 -12.10
N HIS A 91 8.88 -4.29 -11.96
CA HIS A 91 8.57 -3.54 -10.75
C HIS A 91 7.65 -2.37 -11.06
N LEU A 92 6.58 -2.24 -10.30
CA LEU A 92 5.62 -1.15 -10.42
C LEU A 92 5.41 -0.49 -9.06
N PHE A 93 5.42 0.83 -9.03
CA PHE A 93 5.15 1.62 -7.82
C PHE A 93 3.91 2.47 -8.04
N ALA A 94 2.86 2.18 -7.31
CA ALA A 94 1.56 2.81 -7.51
C ALA A 94 1.05 3.48 -6.24
N ILE A 95 0.27 4.54 -6.42
CA ILE A 95 -0.61 5.00 -5.37
C ILE A 95 -1.89 4.21 -5.50
N LYS A 96 -2.54 3.86 -4.41
CA LYS A 96 -3.71 2.99 -4.22
C LYS A 96 -4.79 2.95 -5.35
N MET A 97 -4.70 3.85 -6.33
CA MET A 97 -5.63 3.99 -7.44
C MET A 97 -5.13 3.35 -8.74
N LEU A 98 -4.66 2.10 -8.69
CA LEU A 98 -4.78 1.28 -9.89
C LEU A 98 -6.27 0.94 -10.00
N GLN A 99 -6.94 1.62 -10.93
CA GLN A 99 -8.39 1.51 -11.12
C GLN A 99 -8.81 0.06 -11.28
N GLU A 100 -9.94 -0.28 -10.67
CA GLU A 100 -10.67 -1.51 -10.93
C GLU A 100 -10.75 -1.74 -12.46
N GLY A 101 -10.20 -2.86 -12.92
CA GLY A 101 -10.24 -3.23 -14.33
C GLY A 101 -8.90 -3.36 -15.06
N GLN A 102 -7.77 -3.01 -14.45
CA GLN A 102 -6.48 -3.29 -15.05
C GLN A 102 -6.07 -4.75 -14.77
N ASN A 103 -6.02 -5.52 -15.83
CA ASN A 103 -5.59 -6.91 -15.79
C ASN A 103 -4.06 -6.95 -15.62
N LEU A 104 -3.60 -6.90 -14.35
CA LEU A 104 -2.19 -7.03 -14.03
C LEU A 104 -1.82 -8.51 -13.98
N VAL A 105 -0.85 -8.92 -14.79
CA VAL A 105 -0.54 -10.33 -15.03
C VAL A 105 0.71 -10.76 -14.29
N ASP A 106 0.69 -12.00 -13.77
CA ASP A 106 1.86 -12.68 -13.17
C ASP A 106 2.56 -11.94 -12.04
N ILE A 107 1.81 -11.32 -11.14
CA ILE A 107 2.36 -10.64 -9.97
C ILE A 107 2.75 -11.68 -8.93
N GLN A 108 4.05 -11.75 -8.61
CA GLN A 108 4.60 -12.66 -7.61
C GLN A 108 4.60 -12.06 -6.20
N ALA A 109 4.74 -10.74 -6.09
CA ALA A 109 4.69 -10.07 -4.79
C ALA A 109 3.85 -8.79 -4.83
N GLY A 110 3.02 -8.60 -3.81
CA GLY A 110 2.31 -7.37 -3.52
C GLY A 110 2.86 -6.73 -2.26
N ILE A 111 3.13 -5.43 -2.28
CA ILE A 111 3.71 -4.72 -1.14
C ILE A 111 2.79 -3.56 -0.78
N ILE A 112 2.26 -3.54 0.44
CA ILE A 112 1.41 -2.48 0.98
C ILE A 112 2.18 -1.78 2.09
N ILE A 113 2.63 -0.55 1.83
CA ILE A 113 3.46 0.20 2.80
C ILE A 113 2.64 0.68 3.98
N GLN A 114 1.41 1.12 3.75
CA GLN A 114 0.55 1.69 4.81
C GLN A 114 -0.92 1.39 4.57
N LEU A 115 -1.58 0.86 5.59
CA LEU A 115 -3.03 0.68 5.65
C LEU A 115 -3.74 1.96 6.11
N ASP A 116 -5.00 2.18 5.74
CA ASP A 116 -5.80 3.35 6.12
C ASP A 116 -7.23 3.05 6.59
N GLY A 117 -7.59 1.81 6.71
CA GLY A 117 -8.89 1.36 7.21
C GLY A 117 -9.95 1.07 6.14
N GLU A 118 -9.67 1.34 4.86
CA GLU A 118 -10.54 0.98 3.73
C GLU A 118 -10.00 -0.24 2.96
N GLU A 119 -8.92 -0.83 3.45
CA GLU A 119 -8.13 -1.80 2.71
C GLU A 119 -8.66 -3.22 2.70
N ARG A 120 -9.66 -3.58 3.54
CA ARG A 120 -10.16 -4.96 3.54
C ARG A 120 -10.48 -5.44 2.12
N THR A 121 -11.27 -4.68 1.41
CA THR A 121 -11.63 -4.98 0.02
C THR A 121 -10.42 -4.95 -0.91
N PHE A 122 -9.52 -3.99 -0.70
CA PHE A 122 -8.31 -3.84 -1.51
C PHE A 122 -7.36 -5.03 -1.33
N VAL A 123 -7.00 -5.39 -0.09
CA VAL A 123 -6.11 -6.52 0.23
C VAL A 123 -6.67 -7.82 -0.37
N GLN A 124 -7.97 -8.06 -0.21
CA GLN A 124 -8.62 -9.25 -0.73
C GLN A 124 -8.69 -9.28 -2.26
N ARG A 125 -9.10 -8.17 -2.89
CA ARG A 125 -9.18 -8.09 -4.36
C ARG A 125 -7.81 -8.19 -5.00
N PHE A 126 -6.82 -7.50 -4.45
CA PHE A 126 -5.46 -7.54 -4.94
C PHE A 126 -4.86 -8.94 -4.78
N GLY A 127 -5.02 -9.59 -3.62
CA GLY A 127 -4.59 -10.96 -3.40
C GLY A 127 -5.17 -11.92 -4.45
N ARG A 128 -6.44 -11.77 -4.82
CA ARG A 128 -7.09 -12.58 -5.87
C ARG A 128 -6.60 -12.26 -7.29
N SER A 129 -6.04 -11.08 -7.51
CA SER A 129 -5.50 -10.68 -8.83
C SER A 129 -4.08 -11.19 -9.06
N MET A 130 -3.36 -11.58 -8.00
CA MET A 130 -2.04 -12.18 -8.11
C MET A 130 -2.17 -13.62 -8.61
N ARG A 131 -1.83 -13.85 -9.87
CA ARG A 131 -2.01 -15.16 -10.57
C ARG A 131 -0.68 -15.90 -10.78
N ALA A 132 0.37 -15.53 -10.07
CA ALA A 132 1.62 -16.26 -10.09
C ALA A 132 1.53 -17.55 -9.27
N GLU A 133 2.47 -18.45 -9.48
CA GLU A 133 2.69 -19.58 -8.59
C GLU A 133 3.24 -19.05 -7.26
N ASP A 134 2.61 -19.41 -6.13
CA ASP A 134 2.96 -18.97 -4.77
C ASP A 134 3.08 -17.42 -4.59
N PRO A 135 2.03 -16.65 -4.87
CA PRO A 135 2.09 -15.21 -4.73
C PRO A 135 2.13 -14.81 -3.25
N VAL A 136 2.95 -13.83 -2.90
CA VAL A 136 3.12 -13.33 -1.53
C VAL A 136 2.69 -11.87 -1.41
N GLN A 137 1.97 -11.54 -0.35
CA GLN A 137 1.58 -10.17 -0.05
C GLN A 137 2.25 -9.70 1.24
N PHE A 138 3.04 -8.63 1.15
CA PHE A 138 3.70 -7.99 2.28
C PHE A 138 2.89 -6.78 2.72
N ILE A 139 2.57 -6.71 4.01
CA ILE A 139 1.84 -5.58 4.60
C ILE A 139 2.66 -5.04 5.76
N PHE A 140 3.08 -3.79 5.66
CA PHE A 140 3.82 -3.11 6.72
C PHE A 140 2.88 -2.44 7.70
N TYR A 141 3.06 -2.68 8.99
CA TYR A 141 2.30 -2.04 10.06
C TYR A 141 3.18 -1.69 11.25
N TYR A 142 2.73 -0.75 12.06
CA TYR A 142 3.34 -0.44 13.34
C TYR A 142 2.53 -1.07 14.48
N LYS A 143 3.20 -1.93 15.27
CA LYS A 143 2.65 -2.55 16.47
C LYS A 143 2.28 -1.48 17.51
N GLY A 144 1.20 -1.68 18.26
CA GLY A 144 0.70 -0.72 19.25
C GLY A 144 0.06 0.54 18.66
N THR A 145 -0.27 0.55 17.37
CA THR A 145 -0.94 1.66 16.70
C THR A 145 -2.26 1.22 16.05
N ARG A 146 -3.00 2.16 15.48
CA ARG A 146 -4.21 1.83 14.70
C ARG A 146 -3.92 1.00 13.44
N ASP A 147 -2.67 0.85 13.05
CA ASP A 147 -2.30 -0.02 11.94
C ASP A 147 -2.64 -1.48 12.25
N GLU A 148 -2.59 -1.90 13.54
CA GLU A 148 -3.03 -3.26 13.95
C GLU A 148 -4.51 -3.48 13.72
N GLU A 149 -5.36 -2.52 14.16
CA GLU A 149 -6.81 -2.56 13.92
C GLU A 149 -7.12 -2.66 12.42
N TYR A 150 -6.41 -1.89 11.60
CA TYR A 150 -6.58 -1.93 10.14
C TYR A 150 -6.11 -3.26 9.53
N LEU A 151 -5.00 -3.81 10.04
CA LEU A 151 -4.48 -5.10 9.62
C LEU A 151 -5.44 -6.24 9.98
N GLU A 152 -5.92 -6.28 11.21
CA GLU A 152 -6.91 -7.28 11.66
C GLU A 152 -8.16 -7.25 10.79
N ASN A 153 -8.69 -6.06 10.51
CA ASN A 153 -9.84 -5.89 9.61
C ASN A 153 -9.55 -6.34 8.18
N ALA A 154 -8.35 -6.05 7.67
CA ALA A 154 -7.95 -6.41 6.31
C ALA A 154 -7.78 -7.93 6.13
N LEU A 155 -7.33 -8.63 7.17
CA LEU A 155 -7.03 -10.06 7.18
C LEU A 155 -8.16 -10.92 7.74
N GLN A 156 -9.30 -10.35 8.15
CA GLN A 156 -10.38 -11.04 8.86
C GLN A 156 -10.87 -12.33 8.19
N ASP A 157 -10.87 -12.38 6.86
CA ASP A 157 -11.36 -13.54 6.10
C ASP A 157 -10.21 -14.42 5.56
N ILE A 158 -8.97 -14.15 5.97
CA ILE A 158 -7.80 -14.94 5.54
C ILE A 158 -7.47 -15.94 6.63
N ASP A 159 -7.34 -17.21 6.25
CA ASP A 159 -6.96 -18.27 7.19
C ASP A 159 -5.56 -17.98 7.77
N LYS A 160 -5.46 -18.10 9.10
CA LYS A 160 -4.23 -17.80 9.86
C LYS A 160 -3.02 -18.63 9.43
N GLN A 161 -3.23 -19.82 8.88
CA GLN A 161 -2.14 -20.65 8.35
C GLN A 161 -1.38 -19.99 7.20
N TYR A 162 -2.00 -19.02 6.49
CA TYR A 162 -1.39 -18.27 5.40
C TYR A 162 -0.80 -16.92 5.85
N ILE A 163 -0.83 -16.63 7.16
CA ILE A 163 -0.33 -15.39 7.72
C ILE A 163 0.95 -15.65 8.51
N THR A 164 2.03 -14.98 8.11
CA THR A 164 3.29 -15.01 8.84
C THR A 164 3.63 -13.58 9.30
N VAL A 165 3.92 -13.42 10.58
CA VAL A 165 4.40 -12.13 11.13
C VAL A 165 5.91 -12.16 11.16
N ILE A 166 6.52 -11.16 10.51
CA ILE A 166 7.98 -10.99 10.44
C ILE A 166 8.33 -9.71 11.21
N GLU A 167 9.13 -9.80 12.26
CA GLU A 167 9.56 -8.65 13.06
C GLU A 167 10.90 -8.07 12.56
N ASP A 168 11.72 -8.88 11.91
CA ASP A 168 13.01 -8.46 11.32
C ASP A 168 13.17 -9.10 9.92
N LEU A 169 13.48 -8.29 8.92
CA LEU A 169 13.77 -8.75 7.55
C LEU A 169 15.18 -9.30 7.37
N ASN A 170 16.04 -9.22 8.39
CA ASN A 170 17.43 -9.69 8.32
C ASN A 170 17.61 -11.14 8.82
N ASN A 171 16.54 -11.75 9.33
CA ASN A 171 16.53 -13.15 9.79
C ASN A 171 15.98 -14.09 8.73
#